data_497d853cfe889d4fbd6b9086d7471f14
#
_entry.id   497d853cfe889d4fbd6b9086d7471f14
#
_cell.length_a   1.000
_cell.length_b   1.000
_cell.length_c   1.000
_cell.angle_alpha   90.00
_cell.angle_beta   90.00
_cell.angle_gamma   90.00
#
_symmetry.space_group_name_H-M   'P 1'
#
loop_
_entity.id
_entity.type
_entity.pdbx_description
1 polymer ?
#
loop_
_entity_poly.entity_id
_entity_poly.type
_entity_poly.pdbx_seq_one_letter_code
_entity_poly.pdbx_strand_id
1 'polypeptide(L)'
;ASIAQHFVSHFEARQRETFGKAMIVEMSRRNAVRLYNEIIKLRPEWGNDDLNKGKIKVVMTSSAADGPEMTKFQTSKADRRVLQKRMKDNDDELQIVIVVDIWLTGFDVPSMNTMYIDKPMKGHNLIQAIARVNRVFKDKDSALIVDYIGIAENLKDALNIYSIEDQGQVGIN
;
A
#
# COMPACT_ATOMS: atom_id res chain seq x y z
N ALA A 1 14.80 -0.54 15.03
CA ALA A 1 13.66 -1.21 14.41
C ALA A 1 13.50 -0.74 12.98
N SER A 2 13.25 -1.65 12.10
CA SER A 2 13.08 -1.34 10.69
C SER A 2 11.61 -1.10 10.36
N ILE A 3 11.38 -0.51 9.19
CA ILE A 3 10.02 -0.37 8.66
C ILE A 3 9.37 -1.74 8.51
N ALA A 4 10.14 -2.74 8.06
CA ALA A 4 9.64 -4.11 7.92
C ALA A 4 9.13 -4.67 9.25
N GLN A 5 9.89 -4.51 10.32
CA GLN A 5 9.48 -4.98 11.64
C GLN A 5 8.21 -4.29 12.12
N HIS A 6 8.14 -2.98 11.96
CA HIS A 6 6.96 -2.22 12.34
C HIS A 6 5.75 -2.65 11.51
N PHE A 7 5.94 -2.79 10.20
CA PHE A 7 4.85 -3.20 9.32
C PHE A 7 4.29 -4.56 9.72
N VAL A 8 5.17 -5.55 9.90
CA VAL A 8 4.73 -6.92 10.23
C VAL A 8 3.94 -6.91 11.54
N SER A 9 4.48 -6.26 12.57
CA SER A 9 3.82 -6.20 13.88
C SER A 9 2.48 -5.50 13.80
N HIS A 10 2.43 -4.37 13.12
CA HIS A 10 1.21 -3.58 12.99
C HIS A 10 0.15 -4.30 12.16
N PHE A 11 0.56 -4.89 11.04
CA PHE A 11 -0.35 -5.63 10.18
C PHE A 11 -0.98 -6.81 10.92
N GLU A 12 -0.15 -7.60 11.61
CA GLU A 12 -0.64 -8.75 12.36
C GLU A 12 -1.57 -8.33 13.49
N ALA A 13 -1.26 -7.24 14.17
CA ALA A 13 -2.13 -6.72 15.23
C ALA A 13 -3.50 -6.32 14.67
N ARG A 14 -3.52 -5.65 13.52
CA ARG A 14 -4.80 -5.27 12.91
C ARG A 14 -5.59 -6.46 12.43
N GLN A 15 -4.92 -7.50 11.92
CA GLN A 15 -5.63 -8.71 11.49
C GLN A 15 -6.35 -9.42 12.65
N ARG A 16 -5.83 -9.29 13.86
CA ARG A 16 -6.50 -9.86 15.03
C ARG A 16 -7.80 -9.11 15.39
N GLU A 17 -7.90 -7.86 15.00
CA GLU A 17 -9.08 -7.04 15.29
C GLU A 17 -10.10 -7.07 14.16
N THR A 18 -9.64 -6.97 12.92
CA THR A 18 -10.50 -6.91 11.77
C THR A 18 -9.78 -7.44 10.54
N PHE A 19 -10.48 -8.22 9.73
CA PHE A 19 -9.93 -8.66 8.46
C PHE A 19 -9.77 -7.45 7.52
N GLY A 20 -8.67 -7.43 6.79
CA GLY A 20 -8.47 -6.43 5.78
C GLY A 20 -7.17 -6.63 5.06
N LYS A 21 -7.11 -6.13 3.83
CA LYS A 21 -5.91 -6.18 3.02
C LYS A 21 -5.16 -4.86 3.14
N ALA A 22 -3.87 -4.89 2.83
CA ALA A 22 -2.99 -3.76 3.03
C ALA A 22 -2.21 -3.43 1.77
N MET A 23 -1.90 -2.14 1.61
CA MET A 23 -1.03 -1.66 0.55
C MET A 23 0.11 -0.89 1.17
N ILE A 24 1.32 -1.14 0.71
CA ILE A 24 2.50 -0.35 1.08
C ILE A 24 2.93 0.44 -0.13
N VAL A 25 3.06 1.75 0.02
CA VAL A 25 3.49 2.64 -1.06
C VAL A 25 4.95 2.99 -0.83
N GLU A 26 5.81 2.59 -1.78
CA GLU A 26 7.24 2.83 -1.69
C GLU A 26 7.70 3.94 -2.61
N MET A 27 8.83 4.57 -2.26
CA MET A 27 9.33 5.69 -3.02
C MET A 27 10.09 5.28 -4.29
N SER A 28 10.61 4.06 -4.34
CA SER A 28 11.34 3.57 -5.50
C SER A 28 11.18 2.07 -5.64
N ARG A 29 11.48 1.59 -6.85
CA ARG A 29 11.43 0.16 -7.16
C ARG A 29 12.45 -0.60 -6.34
N ARG A 30 13.64 -0.04 -6.16
CA ARG A 30 14.68 -0.64 -5.33
C ARG A 30 14.23 -0.76 -3.87
N ASN A 31 13.60 0.28 -3.33
CA ASN A 31 13.09 0.23 -1.96
C ASN A 31 11.98 -0.78 -1.78
N ALA A 32 11.11 -0.91 -2.80
CA ALA A 32 10.04 -1.92 -2.75
C ALA A 32 10.60 -3.33 -2.65
N VAL A 33 11.60 -3.65 -3.45
CA VAL A 33 12.25 -4.96 -3.42
C VAL A 33 12.98 -5.18 -2.10
N ARG A 34 13.67 -4.15 -1.61
CA ARG A 34 14.37 -4.23 -0.33
C ARG A 34 13.40 -4.52 0.82
N LEU A 35 12.30 -3.79 0.84
CA LEU A 35 11.28 -3.99 1.88
C LEU A 35 10.68 -5.38 1.81
N TYR A 36 10.37 -5.85 0.61
CA TYR A 36 9.87 -7.22 0.43
C TYR A 36 10.84 -8.23 1.03
N ASN A 37 12.12 -8.12 0.68
CA ASN A 37 13.12 -9.06 1.16
C ASN A 37 13.26 -9.02 2.69
N GLU A 38 13.16 -7.84 3.30
CA GLU A 38 13.23 -7.70 4.75
C GLU A 38 11.99 -8.32 5.41
N ILE A 39 10.83 -8.14 4.84
CA ILE A 39 9.59 -8.75 5.35
C ILE A 39 9.66 -10.27 5.25
N ILE A 40 10.16 -10.79 4.14
CA ILE A 40 10.28 -12.24 3.95
C ILE A 40 11.28 -12.86 4.94
N LYS A 41 12.31 -12.12 5.33
CA LYS A 41 13.21 -12.60 6.38
C LYS A 41 12.48 -12.77 7.71
N LEU A 42 11.52 -11.91 8.00
CA LEU A 42 10.73 -11.99 9.23
C LEU A 42 9.60 -13.03 9.14
N ARG A 43 9.07 -13.22 7.94
CA ARG A 43 7.95 -14.14 7.68
C ARG A 43 8.19 -14.90 6.38
N PRO A 44 9.10 -15.89 6.36
CA PRO A 44 9.41 -16.62 5.12
C PRO A 44 8.19 -17.28 4.49
N GLU A 45 7.24 -17.68 5.30
CA GLU A 45 6.03 -18.36 4.83
C GLU A 45 5.09 -17.45 4.03
N TRP A 46 5.30 -16.13 4.07
CA TRP A 46 4.47 -15.21 3.30
C TRP A 46 4.85 -15.14 1.83
N GLY A 47 6.06 -15.56 1.49
CA GLY A 47 6.57 -15.43 0.12
C GLY A 47 6.29 -16.66 -0.73
N ASN A 48 6.13 -16.44 -2.03
CA ASN A 48 6.05 -17.49 -3.03
C ASN A 48 6.32 -16.86 -4.40
N ASP A 49 7.12 -17.54 -5.21
CA ASP A 49 7.46 -17.01 -6.54
C ASP A 49 6.33 -17.24 -7.55
N ASP A 50 5.39 -18.11 -7.27
CA ASP A 50 4.23 -18.33 -8.13
C ASP A 50 3.28 -17.13 -8.04
N LEU A 51 2.93 -16.57 -9.20
CA LEU A 51 2.05 -15.41 -9.27
C LEU A 51 0.70 -15.65 -8.57
N ASN A 52 0.25 -16.88 -8.55
CA ASN A 52 -1.04 -17.26 -7.97
C ASN A 52 -0.96 -17.67 -6.50
N LYS A 53 0.20 -17.54 -5.89
CA LYS A 53 0.44 -17.93 -4.50
C LYS A 53 1.16 -16.82 -3.75
N GLY A 54 1.17 -16.94 -2.42
CA GLY A 54 1.87 -16.01 -1.56
C GLY A 54 0.95 -14.96 -0.96
N LYS A 55 1.31 -14.54 0.24
CA LYS A 55 0.55 -13.54 1.00
C LYS A 55 0.93 -12.12 0.62
N ILE A 56 2.14 -11.93 0.09
CA ILE A 56 2.68 -10.61 -0.25
C ILE A 56 3.26 -10.61 -1.66
N LYS A 57 3.02 -9.54 -2.40
CA LYS A 57 3.54 -9.35 -3.75
C LYS A 57 4.01 -7.91 -3.95
N VAL A 58 5.03 -7.76 -4.81
CA VAL A 58 5.47 -6.45 -5.28
C VAL A 58 4.83 -6.19 -6.64
N VAL A 59 4.36 -4.97 -6.85
CA VAL A 59 3.77 -4.54 -8.11
C VAL A 59 4.59 -3.38 -8.65
N MET A 60 5.33 -3.63 -9.71
CA MET A 60 6.15 -2.60 -10.34
C MET A 60 6.36 -2.90 -11.82
N THR A 61 6.62 -1.84 -12.60
CA THR A 61 6.95 -2.00 -14.01
C THR A 61 8.38 -2.49 -14.18
N SER A 62 8.72 -2.89 -15.40
CA SER A 62 10.10 -3.19 -15.75
C SER A 62 10.85 -1.93 -16.18
N SER A 63 12.17 -1.96 -16.06
CA SER A 63 13.04 -0.91 -16.54
C SER A 63 14.33 -1.56 -17.05
N ALA A 64 14.88 -1.01 -18.10
CA ALA A 64 16.14 -1.48 -18.65
C ALA A 64 17.31 -1.34 -17.65
N ALA A 65 17.17 -0.45 -16.68
CA ALA A 65 18.18 -0.24 -15.64
C ALA A 65 18.12 -1.24 -14.51
N ASP A 66 17.12 -2.13 -14.49
CA ASP A 66 16.96 -3.10 -13.41
C ASP A 66 18.06 -4.16 -13.44
N GLY A 67 18.62 -4.44 -12.29
CA GLY A 67 19.53 -5.55 -12.14
C GLY A 67 18.81 -6.89 -12.02
N PRO A 68 19.56 -8.00 -12.04
CA PRO A 68 18.96 -9.34 -11.95
C PRO A 68 18.10 -9.54 -10.71
N GLU A 69 18.47 -8.92 -9.61
CA GLU A 69 17.75 -9.04 -8.34
C GLU A 69 16.33 -8.43 -8.39
N MET A 70 16.06 -7.60 -9.37
CA MET A 70 14.76 -6.96 -9.52
C MET A 70 13.87 -7.62 -10.55
N THR A 71 14.43 -8.45 -11.42
CA THR A 71 13.72 -9.04 -12.56
C THR A 71 12.50 -9.85 -12.12
N LYS A 72 12.64 -10.65 -11.07
CA LYS A 72 11.53 -11.51 -10.62
C LYS A 72 10.37 -10.72 -10.02
N PHE A 73 10.58 -9.46 -9.69
CA PHE A 73 9.53 -8.61 -9.12
C PHE A 73 8.81 -7.75 -10.16
N GLN A 74 9.28 -7.77 -11.38
CA GLN A 74 8.64 -7.04 -12.46
C GLN A 74 7.31 -7.68 -12.80
N THR A 75 6.27 -6.85 -12.97
CA THR A 75 4.95 -7.34 -13.33
C THR A 75 4.54 -6.78 -14.68
N SER A 76 4.04 -7.67 -15.53
CA SER A 76 3.43 -7.28 -16.79
C SER A 76 2.02 -6.76 -16.51
N LYS A 77 1.39 -6.20 -17.55
CA LYS A 77 0.00 -5.79 -17.44
C LYS A 77 -0.91 -6.97 -17.11
N ALA A 78 -0.63 -8.14 -17.70
CA ALA A 78 -1.39 -9.36 -17.40
C ALA A 78 -1.18 -9.81 -15.95
N ASP A 79 0.06 -9.75 -15.47
CA ASP A 79 0.38 -10.09 -14.09
C ASP A 79 -0.39 -9.19 -13.11
N ARG A 80 -0.44 -7.90 -13.40
CA ARG A 80 -1.14 -6.94 -12.54
C ARG A 80 -2.64 -7.21 -12.49
N ARG A 81 -3.23 -7.66 -13.58
CA ARG A 81 -4.65 -8.07 -13.58
C ARG A 81 -4.88 -9.25 -12.66
N VAL A 82 -3.99 -10.24 -12.68
CA VAL A 82 -4.07 -11.40 -11.79
C VAL A 82 -3.99 -10.95 -10.34
N LEU A 83 -3.01 -10.11 -10.01
CA LEU A 83 -2.83 -9.65 -8.63
C LEU A 83 -4.01 -8.79 -8.17
N GLN A 84 -4.56 -7.97 -9.05
CA GLN A 84 -5.75 -7.18 -8.71
C GLN A 84 -6.95 -8.07 -8.40
N LYS A 85 -7.15 -9.10 -9.22
CA LYS A 85 -8.24 -10.06 -8.99
C LYS A 85 -8.05 -10.79 -7.67
N ARG A 86 -6.83 -11.21 -7.37
CA ARG A 86 -6.51 -11.85 -6.10
C ARG A 86 -6.76 -10.90 -4.90
N MET A 87 -6.38 -9.65 -5.02
CA MET A 87 -6.61 -8.67 -3.95
C MET A 87 -8.09 -8.39 -3.72
N LYS A 88 -8.91 -8.47 -4.76
CA LYS A 88 -10.36 -8.29 -4.62
C LYS A 88 -11.05 -9.51 -4.02
N ASP A 89 -10.42 -10.66 -4.06
CA ASP A 89 -10.97 -11.91 -3.53
C ASP A 89 -10.56 -12.06 -2.06
N ASN A 90 -11.52 -11.92 -1.17
CA ASN A 90 -11.26 -12.02 0.27
C ASN A 90 -10.82 -13.42 0.70
N ASP A 91 -11.10 -14.44 -0.09
CA ASP A 91 -10.69 -15.81 0.21
C ASP A 91 -9.29 -16.13 -0.31
N ASP A 92 -8.71 -15.25 -1.14
CA ASP A 92 -7.36 -15.45 -1.63
C ASP A 92 -6.33 -15.11 -0.54
N GLU A 93 -5.26 -15.89 -0.46
CA GLU A 93 -4.22 -15.66 0.55
C GLU A 93 -3.46 -14.36 0.37
N LEU A 94 -3.49 -13.74 -0.82
CA LEU A 94 -2.82 -12.47 -1.04
C LEU A 94 -3.50 -11.37 -0.23
N GLN A 95 -2.76 -10.80 0.70
CA GLN A 95 -3.27 -9.76 1.58
C GLN A 95 -2.49 -8.46 1.53
N ILE A 96 -1.27 -8.49 1.00
CA ILE A 96 -0.37 -7.34 1.04
C ILE A 96 0.23 -7.12 -0.35
N VAL A 97 0.16 -5.88 -0.84
CA VAL A 97 0.89 -5.48 -2.05
C VAL A 97 1.80 -4.31 -1.73
N ILE A 98 3.02 -4.38 -2.26
CA ILE A 98 3.96 -3.27 -2.20
C ILE A 98 3.98 -2.64 -3.59
N VAL A 99 3.61 -1.37 -3.68
CA VAL A 99 3.44 -0.69 -4.97
C VAL A 99 4.39 0.48 -5.11
N VAL A 100 4.76 0.79 -6.34
CA VAL A 100 5.56 1.96 -6.69
C VAL A 100 4.79 2.73 -7.75
N ASP A 101 4.06 3.75 -7.34
CA ASP A 101 3.30 4.68 -8.21
C ASP A 101 2.16 4.10 -9.03
N ILE A 102 2.24 2.86 -9.48
CA ILE A 102 1.35 2.31 -10.51
C ILE A 102 -0.09 2.17 -10.06
N TRP A 103 -0.32 1.76 -8.83
CA TRP A 103 -1.66 1.43 -8.36
C TRP A 103 -2.30 2.49 -7.48
N LEU A 104 -1.71 3.68 -7.44
CA LEU A 104 -2.35 4.79 -6.73
C LEU A 104 -3.58 5.32 -7.49
N THR A 105 -3.65 5.05 -8.78
CA THR A 105 -4.78 5.45 -9.60
C THR A 105 -5.44 4.21 -10.22
N GLY A 106 -6.73 4.05 -10.05
CA GLY A 106 -7.47 2.97 -10.69
C GLY A 106 -7.57 1.66 -9.92
N PHE A 107 -6.88 1.52 -8.80
CA PHE A 107 -6.93 0.29 -8.01
C PHE A 107 -8.02 0.39 -6.95
N ASP A 108 -8.95 -0.55 -6.99
CA ASP A 108 -10.11 -0.52 -6.10
C ASP A 108 -10.28 -1.90 -5.45
N VAL A 109 -9.94 -2.00 -4.17
CA VAL A 109 -10.07 -3.24 -3.39
C VAL A 109 -10.97 -2.97 -2.20
N PRO A 110 -12.20 -3.47 -2.22
CA PRO A 110 -13.16 -3.18 -1.14
C PRO A 110 -12.71 -3.63 0.25
N SER A 111 -11.88 -4.66 0.33
CA SER A 111 -11.42 -5.18 1.63
C SER A 111 -10.13 -4.53 2.12
N MET A 112 -9.56 -3.58 1.36
CA MET A 112 -8.35 -2.88 1.80
C MET A 112 -8.70 -1.96 2.96
N ASN A 113 -8.02 -2.13 4.10
CA ASN A 113 -8.29 -1.31 5.27
C ASN A 113 -7.07 -0.56 5.81
N THR A 114 -5.89 -0.75 5.23
CA THR A 114 -4.70 -0.05 5.68
C THR A 114 -3.81 0.30 4.52
N MET A 115 -3.34 1.53 4.50
CA MET A 115 -2.34 1.99 3.55
C MET A 115 -1.12 2.47 4.34
N TYR A 116 0.04 1.90 4.03
CA TYR A 116 1.31 2.26 4.64
C TYR A 116 2.09 3.08 3.64
N ILE A 117 2.46 4.29 4.02
CA ILE A 117 3.11 5.23 3.10
C ILE A 117 4.55 5.42 3.50
N ASP A 118 5.46 4.97 2.64
CA ASP A 118 6.89 5.11 2.79
C ASP A 118 7.47 5.92 1.62
N LYS A 119 6.64 6.77 1.02
CA LYS A 119 7.02 7.60 -0.11
C LYS A 119 6.67 9.04 0.22
N PRO A 120 7.60 10.00 0.03
CA PRO A 120 7.26 11.40 0.20
C PRO A 120 6.14 11.79 -0.76
N MET A 121 5.05 12.28 -0.20
CA MET A 121 3.92 12.77 -0.97
C MET A 121 3.59 14.17 -0.47
N LYS A 122 3.21 15.06 -1.37
CA LYS A 122 2.85 16.42 -1.01
C LYS A 122 1.61 16.86 -1.75
N GLY A 123 0.81 17.68 -1.06
CA GLY A 123 -0.31 18.39 -1.66
C GLY A 123 -1.25 17.49 -2.43
N HIS A 124 -1.35 17.75 -3.72
CA HIS A 124 -2.33 17.10 -4.59
C HIS A 124 -2.21 15.57 -4.64
N ASN A 125 -0.99 15.05 -4.71
CA ASN A 125 -0.79 13.60 -4.75
C ASN A 125 -1.26 12.93 -3.46
N LEU A 126 -0.99 13.57 -2.32
CA LEU A 126 -1.41 13.05 -1.03
C LEU A 126 -2.93 13.09 -0.91
N ILE A 127 -3.55 14.18 -1.37
CA ILE A 127 -5.00 14.31 -1.37
C ILE A 127 -5.64 13.20 -2.23
N GLN A 128 -5.08 12.91 -3.39
CA GLN A 128 -5.58 11.83 -4.24
C GLN A 128 -5.49 10.47 -3.56
N ALA A 129 -4.38 10.21 -2.87
CA ALA A 129 -4.21 8.95 -2.13
C ALA A 129 -5.24 8.84 -1.01
N ILE A 130 -5.45 9.92 -0.26
CA ILE A 130 -6.44 9.96 0.82
C ILE A 130 -7.85 9.77 0.27
N ALA A 131 -8.17 10.45 -0.81
CA ALA A 131 -9.50 10.33 -1.44
C ALA A 131 -9.77 8.91 -1.89
N ARG A 132 -8.75 8.21 -2.41
CA ARG A 132 -8.90 6.83 -2.83
C ARG A 132 -9.16 5.91 -1.65
N VAL A 133 -8.42 6.08 -0.56
CA VAL A 133 -8.66 5.32 0.66
C VAL A 133 -10.07 5.57 1.17
N ASN A 134 -10.49 6.83 1.21
CA ASN A 134 -11.82 7.19 1.67
C ASN A 134 -12.91 6.61 0.78
N ARG A 135 -12.70 6.59 -0.54
CA ARG A 135 -13.68 6.03 -1.47
C ARG A 135 -13.89 4.53 -1.25
N VAL A 136 -12.80 3.81 -0.98
CA VAL A 136 -12.85 2.37 -0.75
C VAL A 136 -13.43 2.06 0.63
N PHE A 137 -13.16 2.91 1.61
CA PHE A 137 -13.49 2.64 3.01
C PHE A 137 -14.56 3.56 3.59
N LYS A 138 -15.31 4.26 2.76
CA LYS A 138 -16.29 5.26 3.25
C LYS A 138 -17.26 4.70 4.27
N ASP A 139 -17.54 3.41 4.21
CA ASP A 139 -18.46 2.75 5.14
C ASP A 139 -17.74 1.91 6.19
N LYS A 140 -16.42 2.10 6.33
CA LYS A 140 -15.61 1.33 7.28
C LYS A 140 -14.96 2.24 8.29
N ASP A 141 -15.20 1.96 9.55
CA ASP A 141 -14.61 2.74 10.64
C ASP A 141 -13.14 2.46 10.87
N SER A 142 -12.60 1.41 10.24
CA SER A 142 -11.26 0.92 10.53
C SER A 142 -10.20 1.29 9.48
N ALA A 143 -10.54 2.15 8.52
CA ALA A 143 -9.56 2.59 7.53
C ALA A 143 -8.43 3.37 8.21
N LEU A 144 -7.19 3.08 7.82
CA LEU A 144 -6.02 3.65 8.47
C LEU A 144 -4.91 3.95 7.46
N ILE A 145 -4.27 5.09 7.63
CA ILE A 145 -3.05 5.44 6.92
C ILE A 145 -1.92 5.50 7.92
N VAL A 146 -0.84 4.79 7.64
CA VAL A 146 0.38 4.79 8.45
C VAL A 146 1.51 5.43 7.68
N ASP A 147 2.13 6.44 8.29
CA ASP A 147 3.20 7.22 7.68
C ASP A 147 4.55 6.81 8.28
N TYR A 148 5.49 6.43 7.44
CA TYR A 148 6.80 5.93 7.87
C TYR A 148 7.97 6.91 7.71
N ILE A 149 7.80 7.99 6.97
CA ILE A 149 8.94 8.84 6.66
C ILE A 149 8.71 10.31 7.02
N GLY A 150 7.98 10.53 8.08
CA GLY A 150 7.84 11.89 8.60
C GLY A 150 7.04 12.81 7.71
N ILE A 151 6.14 12.28 6.91
CA ILE A 151 5.26 13.12 6.11
C ILE A 151 4.00 13.52 6.89
N ALA A 152 4.01 13.31 8.20
CA ALA A 152 2.86 13.63 9.04
C ALA A 152 2.40 15.07 8.86
N GLU A 153 3.32 16.01 8.72
CA GLU A 153 2.96 17.41 8.47
C GLU A 153 2.23 17.56 7.13
N ASN A 154 2.73 16.92 6.07
CA ASN A 154 2.09 16.97 4.77
C ASN A 154 0.72 16.31 4.80
N LEU A 155 0.60 15.21 5.51
CA LEU A 155 -0.68 14.52 5.66
C LEU A 155 -1.68 15.39 6.40
N LYS A 156 -1.23 16.02 7.48
CA LYS A 156 -2.06 16.90 8.27
C LYS A 156 -2.55 18.09 7.44
N ASP A 157 -1.65 18.69 6.69
CA ASP A 157 -1.99 19.84 5.83
C ASP A 157 -2.97 19.42 4.73
N ALA A 158 -2.74 18.27 4.12
CA ALA A 158 -3.62 17.75 3.07
C ALA A 158 -5.00 17.43 3.62
N LEU A 159 -5.09 16.87 4.81
CA LEU A 159 -6.37 16.60 5.44
C LEU A 159 -7.12 17.88 5.76
N ASN A 160 -6.43 18.93 6.19
CA ASN A 160 -7.06 20.22 6.45
C ASN A 160 -7.64 20.81 5.15
N ILE A 161 -6.88 20.79 4.07
CA ILE A 161 -7.34 21.26 2.77
C ILE A 161 -8.56 20.46 2.33
N TYR A 162 -8.47 19.15 2.42
CA TYR A 162 -9.56 18.25 2.03
C TYR A 162 -10.82 18.53 2.83
N SER A 163 -10.69 18.69 4.13
CA SER A 163 -11.83 18.97 5.01
C SER A 163 -12.49 20.29 4.67
N ILE A 164 -11.73 21.31 4.39
CA ILE A 164 -12.25 22.63 4.01
C ILE A 164 -13.05 22.51 2.71
N GLU A 165 -12.49 21.85 1.71
CA GLU A 165 -13.17 21.68 0.43
C GLU A 165 -14.42 20.83 0.55
N ASP A 166 -14.34 19.74 1.26
CA ASP A 166 -15.46 18.80 1.40
C ASP A 166 -16.61 19.40 2.18
N GLN A 167 -16.32 20.14 3.22
CA GLN A 167 -17.34 20.72 4.08
C GLN A 167 -17.82 22.09 3.64
N GLY A 168 -17.12 22.72 2.69
CA GLY A 168 -17.44 24.07 2.28
C GLY A 168 -17.36 25.05 3.43
N GLN A 169 -16.55 24.75 4.42
CA GLN A 169 -16.47 25.48 5.65
C GLN A 169 -15.04 25.86 5.97
N VAL A 170 -14.84 27.08 6.35
CA VAL A 170 -13.51 27.60 6.60
C VAL A 170 -13.14 27.61 8.07
N GLY A 171 -13.99 27.62 8.95
CA GLY A 171 -13.72 27.78 10.38
C GLY A 171 -12.93 26.68 11.06
N ILE A 172 -12.25 25.88 10.34
CA ILE A 172 -11.44 24.80 10.89
C ILE A 172 -10.13 25.35 11.37
N ASN A 173 -9.85 25.24 12.61
CA ASN A 173 -8.67 25.79 13.24
C ASN A 173 -7.59 24.75 13.48
#